data_4eadf0487fae54bb4574f49ff2708ae6
#
_entry.id   4eadf0487fae54bb4574f49ff2708ae6
#
_cell.length_a   1.000
_cell.length_b   1.000
_cell.length_c   1.000
_cell.angle_alpha   90.00
_cell.angle_beta   90.00
_cell.angle_gamma   90.00
#
_symmetry.space_group_name_H-M   'P 1'
#
loop_
_entity.id
_entity.type
_entity.pdbx_description
1 polymer ?
#
loop_
_entity_poly.entity_id
_entity_poly.type
_entity_poly.pdbx_seq_one_letter_code
_entity_poly.pdbx_strand_id
1 'polypeptide(L)'
;MATLKPPTNTHRSSSSSHSSGPPKAPLKADPTATIADTVVFQGRYLVTIGAGTVIHPRAKFYSYEGPIFVDDGCIICEKAVIGAPPTSSRSPSPSRPPSTSPTESGAPTPEPRKEISTRISYFVTVGPLATVEPGAHIHSSATIEALATIRRGADIGAHSKVCSRCEIAAGGSVAEWVVVYGQGPGMRRKRARGVKDMGPAVVAAAQVAQTPLPGPAPAGKVIEDARLMVLQKEREVLGRMLVPAAGGRKK
;
A
#
# COMPACT_ATOMS: atom_id res chain seq x y z
N MET A 1 42.72 64.59 17.88
CA MET A 1 42.75 63.21 17.33
C MET A 1 41.50 62.50 17.82
N ALA A 2 40.52 62.32 16.94
CA ALA A 2 39.24 61.70 17.26
C ALA A 2 39.22 60.30 16.68
N THR A 3 39.13 59.28 17.54
CA THR A 3 39.08 57.85 17.21
C THR A 3 37.63 57.48 16.89
N LEU A 4 37.37 57.13 15.65
CA LEU A 4 36.09 56.57 15.17
C LEU A 4 35.96 55.11 15.60
N LYS A 5 34.89 54.77 16.35
CA LYS A 5 34.48 53.43 16.65
C LYS A 5 33.83 52.79 15.38
N PRO A 6 34.14 51.48 15.08
CA PRO A 6 33.48 50.80 13.99
C PRO A 6 32.05 50.39 14.40
N PRO A 7 31.08 50.26 13.44
CA PRO A 7 29.71 49.92 13.74
C PRO A 7 29.59 48.41 14.07
N THR A 8 28.91 48.13 15.16
CA THR A 8 28.52 46.79 15.60
C THR A 8 27.55 46.17 14.59
N ASN A 9 27.95 45.05 14.03
CA ASN A 9 27.17 44.25 13.12
C ASN A 9 26.00 43.58 13.88
N THR A 10 24.81 44.10 13.69
CA THR A 10 23.59 43.55 14.24
C THR A 10 23.27 42.24 13.53
N HIS A 11 23.34 41.13 14.25
CA HIS A 11 22.91 39.81 13.79
C HIS A 11 21.46 39.89 13.31
N ARG A 12 21.30 39.88 12.00
CA ARG A 12 20.01 39.70 11.33
C ARG A 12 19.57 38.25 11.58
N SER A 13 18.69 38.05 12.55
CA SER A 13 18.00 36.79 12.75
C SER A 13 17.31 36.41 11.45
N SER A 14 17.83 35.37 10.80
CA SER A 14 17.21 34.75 9.63
C SER A 14 15.86 34.19 10.06
N SER A 15 14.80 34.94 9.78
CA SER A 15 13.43 34.43 9.81
C SER A 15 13.35 33.26 8.83
N SER A 16 13.23 32.07 9.37
CA SER A 16 12.91 30.86 8.60
C SER A 16 11.59 31.11 7.88
N SER A 17 11.67 31.37 6.58
CA SER A 17 10.52 31.40 5.70
C SER A 17 9.82 30.05 5.79
N HIS A 18 8.68 30.03 6.49
CA HIS A 18 7.77 28.88 6.46
C HIS A 18 7.37 28.66 5.00
N SER A 19 7.96 27.65 4.36
CA SER A 19 7.53 27.21 3.05
C SER A 19 6.07 26.75 3.18
N SER A 20 5.16 27.48 2.54
CA SER A 20 3.71 27.21 2.52
C SER A 20 3.33 25.98 1.68
N GLY A 21 4.25 25.01 1.57
CA GLY A 21 4.00 23.74 0.92
C GLY A 21 3.19 22.78 1.81
N PRO A 22 2.50 21.80 1.23
CA PRO A 22 1.79 20.80 2.01
C PRO A 22 2.75 20.08 2.98
N PRO A 23 2.30 19.75 4.21
CA PRO A 23 3.17 19.16 5.23
C PRO A 23 3.73 17.82 4.75
N LYS A 24 5.05 17.65 4.87
CA LYS A 24 5.72 16.40 4.57
C LYS A 24 5.43 15.39 5.69
N ALA A 25 4.97 14.19 5.34
CA ALA A 25 4.72 13.14 6.31
C ALA A 25 6.02 12.67 7.00
N PRO A 26 5.99 12.38 8.32
CA PRO A 26 7.09 11.68 8.97
C PRO A 26 7.23 10.27 8.35
N LEU A 27 8.47 9.91 7.98
CA LEU A 27 8.79 8.66 7.30
C LEU A 27 9.74 7.82 8.13
N LYS A 28 9.40 6.55 8.34
CA LYS A 28 10.28 5.52 8.87
C LYS A 28 10.43 4.42 7.84
N ALA A 29 11.55 4.37 7.15
CA ALA A 29 11.85 3.35 6.16
C ALA A 29 12.98 2.44 6.65
N ASP A 30 12.89 1.15 6.33
CA ASP A 30 13.97 0.20 6.52
C ASP A 30 15.13 0.54 5.57
N PRO A 31 16.40 0.40 5.98
CA PRO A 31 17.56 0.70 5.14
C PRO A 31 17.65 -0.16 3.87
N THR A 32 17.00 -1.32 3.84
CA THR A 32 16.95 -2.20 2.67
C THR A 32 15.81 -1.88 1.70
N ALA A 33 14.94 -0.94 2.08
CA ALA A 33 13.86 -0.48 1.19
C ALA A 33 14.42 0.39 0.07
N THR A 34 13.95 0.17 -1.15
CA THR A 34 14.31 0.97 -2.32
C THR A 34 13.20 1.95 -2.64
N ILE A 35 13.45 3.24 -2.44
CA ILE A 35 12.47 4.30 -2.66
C ILE A 35 13.00 5.23 -3.76
N ALA A 36 12.24 5.40 -4.84
CA ALA A 36 12.62 6.29 -5.93
C ALA A 36 12.53 7.78 -5.50
N ASP A 37 13.41 8.62 -6.02
CA ASP A 37 13.55 10.04 -5.63
C ASP A 37 12.29 10.88 -5.82
N THR A 38 11.42 10.48 -6.76
CA THR A 38 10.20 11.23 -7.11
C THR A 38 8.96 10.78 -6.34
N VAL A 39 9.12 9.96 -5.32
CA VAL A 39 8.02 9.53 -4.42
C VAL A 39 7.62 10.68 -3.52
N VAL A 40 6.31 10.86 -3.36
CA VAL A 40 5.73 11.95 -2.57
C VAL A 40 5.15 11.41 -1.28
N PHE A 41 5.63 11.93 -0.14
CA PHE A 41 5.09 11.64 1.20
C PHE A 41 4.50 12.92 1.78
N GLN A 42 3.18 12.96 1.95
CA GLN A 42 2.47 14.13 2.48
C GLN A 42 1.48 13.70 3.57
N GLY A 43 1.37 14.52 4.60
CA GLY A 43 0.43 14.24 5.69
C GLY A 43 0.97 14.57 7.06
N ARG A 44 0.24 14.16 8.09
CA ARG A 44 0.55 14.42 9.49
C ARG A 44 0.96 13.16 10.25
N TYR A 45 0.52 12.01 9.76
CA TYR A 45 0.75 10.73 10.42
C TYR A 45 1.97 10.02 9.84
N LEU A 46 2.51 9.09 10.63
CA LEU A 46 3.68 8.31 10.28
C LEU A 46 3.42 7.39 9.08
N VAL A 47 4.37 7.36 8.15
CA VAL A 47 4.45 6.36 7.10
C VAL A 47 5.61 5.41 7.42
N THR A 48 5.32 4.12 7.54
CA THR A 48 6.32 3.08 7.81
C THR A 48 6.49 2.21 6.57
N ILE A 49 7.73 1.98 6.16
CA ILE A 49 8.10 1.14 5.01
C ILE A 49 9.01 0.01 5.50
N GLY A 50 8.60 -1.23 5.26
CA GLY A 50 9.32 -2.43 5.67
C GLY A 50 10.50 -2.80 4.76
N ALA A 51 11.23 -3.82 5.20
CA ALA A 51 12.45 -4.30 4.56
C ALA A 51 12.22 -4.83 3.12
N GLY A 52 13.15 -4.58 2.22
CA GLY A 52 13.10 -5.07 0.85
C GLY A 52 11.88 -4.60 0.03
N THR A 53 11.17 -3.59 0.51
CA THR A 53 10.04 -2.99 -0.21
C THR A 53 10.55 -2.05 -1.28
N VAL A 54 9.95 -2.12 -2.48
CA VAL A 54 10.32 -1.30 -3.64
C VAL A 54 9.20 -0.33 -3.96
N ILE A 55 9.50 0.96 -3.98
CA ILE A 55 8.56 2.03 -4.31
C ILE A 55 9.01 2.74 -5.57
N HIS A 56 8.19 2.63 -6.61
CA HIS A 56 8.45 3.19 -7.93
C HIS A 56 8.28 4.71 -7.99
N PRO A 57 8.85 5.35 -9.02
CA PRO A 57 8.73 6.79 -9.23
C PRO A 57 7.29 7.29 -9.24
N ARG A 58 7.09 8.52 -8.71
CA ARG A 58 5.80 9.21 -8.69
C ARG A 58 4.70 8.53 -7.89
N ALA A 59 4.99 7.48 -7.12
CA ALA A 59 4.05 6.97 -6.13
C ALA A 59 3.77 8.04 -5.06
N LYS A 60 2.54 8.08 -4.54
CA LYS A 60 2.09 9.11 -3.60
C LYS A 60 1.51 8.48 -2.35
N PHE A 61 1.98 8.96 -1.20
CA PHE A 61 1.50 8.55 0.10
C PHE A 61 0.88 9.75 0.82
N TYR A 62 -0.39 9.65 1.16
CA TYR A 62 -1.16 10.70 1.81
C TYR A 62 -1.63 10.25 3.19
N SER A 63 -0.87 10.57 4.23
CA SER A 63 -1.17 10.22 5.62
C SER A 63 -1.86 11.36 6.38
N TYR A 64 -2.95 11.90 5.81
CA TYR A 64 -3.71 12.98 6.45
C TYR A 64 -4.76 12.47 7.44
N GLU A 65 -5.26 11.28 7.24
CA GLU A 65 -6.36 10.71 8.03
C GLU A 65 -5.91 9.65 9.04
N GLY A 66 -4.71 9.13 8.85
CA GLY A 66 -4.11 8.15 9.74
C GLY A 66 -2.77 7.63 9.25
N PRO A 67 -2.11 6.79 10.04
CA PRO A 67 -0.83 6.22 9.68
C PRO A 67 -0.95 5.22 8.54
N ILE A 68 0.15 5.10 7.77
CA ILE A 68 0.27 4.14 6.67
C ILE A 68 1.39 3.17 7.00
N PHE A 69 1.06 1.88 7.02
CA PHE A 69 2.01 0.80 7.24
C PHE A 69 2.16 -0.02 5.96
N VAL A 70 3.37 -0.10 5.47
CA VAL A 70 3.76 -0.99 4.37
C VAL A 70 4.76 -1.97 4.95
N ASP A 71 4.38 -3.24 5.03
CA ASP A 71 5.23 -4.30 5.57
C ASP A 71 6.30 -4.73 4.53
N ASP A 72 7.07 -5.78 4.84
CA ASP A 72 8.25 -6.15 4.07
C ASP A 72 7.92 -6.71 2.69
N GLY A 73 8.84 -6.50 1.76
CA GLY A 73 8.85 -7.12 0.46
C GLY A 73 7.70 -6.71 -0.47
N CYS A 74 7.08 -5.57 -0.23
CA CYS A 74 6.02 -5.03 -1.09
C CYS A 74 6.58 -4.37 -2.36
N ILE A 75 5.76 -4.31 -3.40
CA ILE A 75 6.04 -3.56 -4.63
C ILE A 75 4.94 -2.53 -4.81
N ILE A 76 5.29 -1.26 -4.75
CA ILE A 76 4.36 -0.15 -5.03
C ILE A 76 4.75 0.45 -6.37
N CYS A 77 3.94 0.22 -7.39
CA CYS A 77 4.25 0.62 -8.75
C CYS A 77 4.07 2.12 -9.01
N GLU A 78 4.47 2.53 -10.22
CA GLU A 78 4.48 3.93 -10.64
C GLU A 78 3.10 4.59 -10.52
N LYS A 79 3.10 5.83 -9.99
CA LYS A 79 1.88 6.65 -9.81
C LYS A 79 0.78 6.00 -8.95
N ALA A 80 1.07 4.92 -8.23
CA ALA A 80 0.12 4.40 -7.26
C ALA A 80 -0.14 5.43 -6.16
N VAL A 81 -1.37 5.48 -5.66
CA VAL A 81 -1.79 6.42 -4.62
C VAL A 81 -2.24 5.64 -3.40
N ILE A 82 -1.59 5.88 -2.26
CA ILE A 82 -1.92 5.27 -0.97
C ILE A 82 -2.40 6.39 -0.02
N GLY A 83 -3.61 6.24 0.50
CA GLY A 83 -4.27 7.29 1.29
C GLY A 83 -5.07 8.26 0.41
N ALA A 84 -5.56 9.34 1.01
CA ALA A 84 -6.30 10.37 0.32
C ALA A 84 -5.61 11.73 0.45
N PRO A 85 -5.52 12.50 -0.64
CA PRO A 85 -5.04 13.88 -0.58
C PRO A 85 -5.95 14.72 0.32
N PRO A 86 -5.45 15.82 0.88
CA PRO A 86 -6.28 16.70 1.67
C PRO A 86 -7.42 17.21 0.77
N THR A 87 -8.64 16.86 1.12
CA THR A 87 -9.81 17.39 0.45
C THR A 87 -9.91 18.87 0.82
N SER A 88 -9.56 19.75 -0.11
CA SER A 88 -10.09 21.10 -0.08
C SER A 88 -11.61 20.96 -0.17
N SER A 89 -12.27 21.07 0.99
CA SER A 89 -13.73 21.17 1.14
C SER A 89 -14.55 20.35 0.12
N ARG A 90 -14.57 19.03 0.26
CA ARG A 90 -15.77 18.30 -0.13
C ARG A 90 -16.83 18.66 0.91
N SER A 91 -17.70 19.61 0.55
CA SER A 91 -18.96 19.78 1.24
C SER A 91 -19.62 18.42 1.45
N PRO A 92 -20.11 18.10 2.67
CA PRO A 92 -20.87 16.90 2.88
C PRO A 92 -22.05 16.92 1.92
N SER A 93 -22.10 15.95 1.03
CA SER A 93 -23.27 15.73 0.17
C SER A 93 -24.51 15.66 1.08
N PRO A 94 -25.53 16.48 0.88
CA PRO A 94 -26.73 16.42 1.69
C PRO A 94 -27.58 15.22 1.25
N SER A 95 -27.25 14.06 1.76
CA SER A 95 -28.07 12.87 1.58
C SER A 95 -28.75 12.49 2.88
N ARG A 96 -30.03 12.84 2.89
CA ARG A 96 -31.13 12.39 3.75
C ARG A 96 -31.53 13.35 4.86
N PRO A 97 -32.78 13.85 4.80
CA PRO A 97 -33.36 14.63 5.89
C PRO A 97 -33.49 13.75 7.16
N PRO A 98 -33.22 14.30 8.34
CA PRO A 98 -33.44 13.59 9.58
C PRO A 98 -34.94 13.46 9.83
N SER A 99 -35.41 12.24 9.97
CA SER A 99 -36.71 11.98 10.61
C SER A 99 -36.60 12.43 12.06
N THR A 100 -37.40 13.40 12.40
CA THR A 100 -37.59 13.99 13.70
C THR A 100 -38.07 12.96 14.74
N SER A 101 -37.31 12.89 15.83
CA SER A 101 -37.91 12.67 17.16
C SER A 101 -37.00 13.37 18.19
N PRO A 102 -37.58 14.22 19.06
CA PRO A 102 -36.83 14.97 20.05
C PRO A 102 -36.71 14.14 21.32
N THR A 103 -35.53 13.99 21.87
CA THR A 103 -35.32 13.92 23.32
C THR A 103 -33.86 13.84 23.70
N GLU A 104 -33.48 14.73 24.61
CA GLU A 104 -32.41 14.74 25.59
C GLU A 104 -31.03 15.27 25.22
N SER A 105 -30.80 16.39 25.89
CA SER A 105 -29.60 17.13 26.11
C SER A 105 -28.46 16.27 26.69
N GLY A 106 -27.46 16.02 25.90
CA GLY A 106 -26.14 15.58 26.32
C GLY A 106 -25.11 16.30 25.47
N ALA A 107 -24.26 17.11 26.09
CA ALA A 107 -23.16 17.76 25.39
C ALA A 107 -22.33 16.70 24.64
N PRO A 108 -22.07 16.83 23.33
CA PRO A 108 -21.21 15.90 22.62
C PRO A 108 -19.78 16.10 23.12
N THR A 109 -19.35 15.20 24.01
CA THR A 109 -17.93 14.98 24.24
C THR A 109 -17.33 14.64 22.88
N PRO A 110 -16.28 15.33 22.40
CA PRO A 110 -15.64 14.99 21.15
C PRO A 110 -15.06 13.59 21.28
N GLU A 111 -15.75 12.60 20.76
CA GLU A 111 -15.21 11.24 20.66
C GLU A 111 -13.86 11.33 19.94
N PRO A 112 -12.80 10.70 20.45
CA PRO A 112 -11.52 10.65 19.75
C PRO A 112 -11.77 10.03 18.38
N ARG A 113 -11.57 10.82 17.32
CA ARG A 113 -11.68 10.33 15.94
C ARG A 113 -10.81 9.11 15.82
N LYS A 114 -11.44 7.94 15.67
CA LYS A 114 -10.75 6.67 15.54
C LYS A 114 -9.76 6.79 14.39
N GLU A 115 -8.47 6.76 14.69
CA GLU A 115 -7.42 6.87 13.68
C GLU A 115 -7.58 5.74 12.68
N ILE A 116 -7.71 6.11 11.42
CA ILE A 116 -7.98 5.16 10.34
C ILE A 116 -6.64 4.74 9.75
N SER A 117 -6.05 3.67 10.27
CA SER A 117 -4.78 3.16 9.76
C SER A 117 -4.97 2.41 8.43
N THR A 118 -4.10 2.70 7.46
CA THR A 118 -4.01 1.95 6.20
C THR A 118 -2.88 0.95 6.30
N ARG A 119 -3.15 -0.33 6.04
CA ARG A 119 -2.14 -1.37 6.15
C ARG A 119 -1.99 -2.17 4.87
N ILE A 120 -0.75 -2.31 4.42
CA ILE A 120 -0.33 -3.16 3.30
C ILE A 120 0.63 -4.19 3.87
N SER A 121 0.18 -5.44 3.97
CA SER A 121 0.95 -6.53 4.57
C SER A 121 2.04 -7.06 3.64
N TYR A 122 2.74 -8.11 4.07
CA TYR A 122 3.92 -8.66 3.40
C TYR A 122 3.67 -9.08 1.95
N PHE A 123 4.64 -8.84 1.09
CA PHE A 123 4.66 -9.31 -0.31
C PHE A 123 3.49 -8.88 -1.18
N VAL A 124 2.86 -7.77 -0.84
CA VAL A 124 1.77 -7.19 -1.63
C VAL A 124 2.33 -6.44 -2.83
N THR A 125 1.67 -6.58 -3.98
CA THR A 125 1.96 -5.79 -5.16
C THR A 125 0.80 -4.85 -5.44
N VAL A 126 1.09 -3.54 -5.46
CA VAL A 126 0.15 -2.49 -5.87
C VAL A 126 0.56 -1.98 -7.25
N GLY A 127 -0.27 -2.25 -8.24
CA GLY A 127 -0.02 -1.93 -9.65
C GLY A 127 -0.02 -0.44 -9.97
N PRO A 128 0.42 -0.09 -11.17
CA PRO A 128 0.52 1.31 -11.57
C PRO A 128 -0.85 1.99 -11.60
N LEU A 129 -0.88 3.26 -11.17
CA LEU A 129 -2.11 4.06 -11.11
C LEU A 129 -3.21 3.47 -10.21
N ALA A 130 -2.94 2.44 -9.44
CA ALA A 130 -3.90 1.91 -8.48
C ALA A 130 -4.07 2.88 -7.31
N THR A 131 -5.27 2.92 -6.75
CA THR A 131 -5.60 3.78 -5.61
C THR A 131 -6.06 2.94 -4.43
N VAL A 132 -5.44 3.17 -3.27
CA VAL A 132 -5.79 2.55 -2.00
C VAL A 132 -6.21 3.66 -1.04
N GLU A 133 -7.49 3.73 -0.72
CA GLU A 133 -8.04 4.79 0.15
C GLU A 133 -7.74 4.51 1.64
N PRO A 134 -7.87 5.53 2.51
CA PRO A 134 -7.58 5.40 3.94
C PRO A 134 -8.35 4.30 4.63
N GLY A 135 -7.69 3.62 5.58
CA GLY A 135 -8.31 2.53 6.36
C GLY A 135 -8.43 1.20 5.62
N ALA A 136 -7.97 1.11 4.39
CA ALA A 136 -7.95 -0.17 3.69
C ALA A 136 -6.87 -1.10 4.28
N HIS A 137 -7.22 -2.37 4.42
CA HIS A 137 -6.31 -3.44 4.82
C HIS A 137 -6.09 -4.38 3.64
N ILE A 138 -4.84 -4.57 3.25
CA ILE A 138 -4.44 -5.48 2.19
C ILE A 138 -3.55 -6.55 2.81
N HIS A 139 -4.05 -7.78 2.86
CA HIS A 139 -3.33 -8.90 3.46
C HIS A 139 -2.22 -9.44 2.55
N SER A 140 -1.41 -10.32 3.14
CA SER A 140 -0.16 -10.80 2.52
C SER A 140 -0.36 -11.46 1.16
N SER A 141 0.63 -11.26 0.29
CA SER A 141 0.67 -11.84 -1.07
C SER A 141 -0.54 -11.48 -1.96
N ALA A 142 -1.29 -10.44 -1.60
CA ALA A 142 -2.34 -9.92 -2.47
C ALA A 142 -1.76 -9.13 -3.64
N THR A 143 -2.47 -9.11 -4.76
CA THR A 143 -2.09 -8.35 -5.95
C THR A 143 -3.21 -7.41 -6.34
N ILE A 144 -2.93 -6.13 -6.36
CA ILE A 144 -3.81 -5.09 -6.88
C ILE A 144 -3.25 -4.68 -8.23
N GLU A 145 -4.00 -4.90 -9.31
CA GLU A 145 -3.53 -4.57 -10.66
C GLU A 145 -3.71 -3.08 -11.00
N ALA A 146 -3.26 -2.72 -12.19
CA ALA A 146 -3.27 -1.33 -12.67
C ALA A 146 -4.67 -0.70 -12.65
N LEU A 147 -4.75 0.58 -12.25
CA LEU A 147 -6.00 1.35 -12.24
C LEU A 147 -7.09 0.77 -11.33
N ALA A 148 -6.78 -0.21 -10.49
CA ALA A 148 -7.75 -0.72 -9.53
C ALA A 148 -7.93 0.27 -8.38
N THR A 149 -9.14 0.36 -7.84
CA THR A 149 -9.51 1.27 -6.76
C THR A 149 -9.98 0.48 -5.55
N ILE A 150 -9.26 0.59 -4.45
CA ILE A 150 -9.63 0.03 -3.16
C ILE A 150 -10.18 1.17 -2.32
N ARG A 151 -11.50 1.16 -2.08
CA ARG A 151 -12.17 2.22 -1.34
C ARG A 151 -11.90 2.12 0.16
N ARG A 152 -12.26 3.19 0.86
CA ARG A 152 -12.07 3.38 2.29
C ARG A 152 -12.50 2.16 3.12
N GLY A 153 -11.64 1.72 4.04
CA GLY A 153 -11.93 0.65 4.98
C GLY A 153 -12.18 -0.72 4.34
N ALA A 154 -11.81 -0.90 3.07
CA ALA A 154 -11.94 -2.19 2.42
C ALA A 154 -10.89 -3.18 2.94
N ASP A 155 -11.27 -4.45 3.00
CA ASP A 155 -10.43 -5.55 3.48
C ASP A 155 -10.17 -6.56 2.35
N ILE A 156 -8.90 -6.70 1.96
CA ILE A 156 -8.46 -7.55 0.85
C ILE A 156 -7.69 -8.74 1.39
N GLY A 157 -8.31 -9.93 1.36
CA GLY A 157 -7.75 -11.16 1.92
C GLY A 157 -6.44 -11.61 1.27
N ALA A 158 -5.71 -12.44 1.98
CA ALA A 158 -4.41 -12.94 1.55
C ALA A 158 -4.49 -13.72 0.23
N HIS A 159 -3.43 -13.66 -0.57
CA HIS A 159 -3.32 -14.34 -1.87
C HIS A 159 -4.45 -13.99 -2.86
N SER A 160 -5.21 -12.95 -2.61
CA SER A 160 -6.25 -12.49 -3.50
C SER A 160 -5.69 -11.63 -4.65
N LYS A 161 -6.49 -11.44 -5.67
CA LYS A 161 -6.13 -10.62 -6.81
C LYS A 161 -7.29 -9.72 -7.20
N VAL A 162 -7.06 -8.42 -7.22
CA VAL A 162 -7.98 -7.43 -7.77
C VAL A 162 -7.49 -7.06 -9.15
N CYS A 163 -8.24 -7.43 -10.19
CA CYS A 163 -7.86 -7.19 -11.58
C CYS A 163 -7.94 -5.70 -11.94
N SER A 164 -7.32 -5.38 -13.08
CA SER A 164 -7.21 -4.00 -13.57
C SER A 164 -8.58 -3.34 -13.70
N ARG A 165 -8.63 -2.04 -13.30
CA ARG A 165 -9.84 -1.21 -13.33
C ARG A 165 -11.00 -1.71 -12.48
N CYS A 166 -10.79 -2.69 -11.60
CA CYS A 166 -11.81 -3.11 -10.65
C CYS A 166 -11.89 -2.13 -9.49
N GLU A 167 -13.07 -1.99 -8.94
CA GLU A 167 -13.33 -1.19 -7.76
C GLU A 167 -13.87 -2.06 -6.62
N ILE A 168 -13.27 -1.95 -5.45
CA ILE A 168 -13.79 -2.53 -4.22
C ILE A 168 -14.48 -1.42 -3.44
N ALA A 169 -15.76 -1.62 -3.13
CA ALA A 169 -16.57 -0.64 -2.41
C ALA A 169 -16.02 -0.33 -1.01
N ALA A 170 -16.39 0.82 -0.47
CA ALA A 170 -16.01 1.20 0.89
C ALA A 170 -16.53 0.15 1.92
N GLY A 171 -15.64 -0.26 2.84
CA GLY A 171 -15.92 -1.35 3.78
C GLY A 171 -16.13 -2.73 3.14
N GLY A 172 -15.91 -2.84 1.82
CA GLY A 172 -16.03 -4.11 1.11
C GLY A 172 -14.95 -5.10 1.51
N SER A 173 -15.30 -6.38 1.62
CA SER A 173 -14.35 -7.45 1.94
C SER A 173 -14.19 -8.41 0.77
N VAL A 174 -12.93 -8.78 0.51
CA VAL A 174 -12.54 -9.82 -0.45
C VAL A 174 -11.90 -10.96 0.34
N ALA A 175 -12.48 -12.14 0.27
CA ALA A 175 -11.94 -13.29 0.98
C ALA A 175 -10.57 -13.73 0.40
N GLU A 176 -9.84 -14.51 1.17
CA GLU A 176 -8.58 -15.11 0.72
C GLU A 176 -8.73 -15.94 -0.56
N TRP A 177 -7.70 -15.94 -1.39
CA TRP A 177 -7.64 -16.72 -2.63
C TRP A 177 -8.73 -16.35 -3.64
N VAL A 178 -9.31 -15.17 -3.56
CA VAL A 178 -10.35 -14.70 -4.49
C VAL A 178 -9.72 -13.84 -5.58
N VAL A 179 -10.17 -14.02 -6.82
CA VAL A 179 -9.90 -13.11 -7.94
C VAL A 179 -11.15 -12.29 -8.17
N VAL A 180 -11.01 -10.96 -8.09
CA VAL A 180 -12.06 -9.99 -8.42
C VAL A 180 -11.79 -9.46 -9.82
N TYR A 181 -12.79 -9.52 -10.69
CA TYR A 181 -12.68 -9.06 -12.07
C TYR A 181 -14.01 -8.44 -12.54
N GLY A 182 -13.96 -7.68 -13.61
CA GLY A 182 -15.13 -7.01 -14.19
C GLY A 182 -15.36 -5.61 -13.61
N GLN A 183 -16.25 -4.87 -14.26
CA GLN A 183 -16.67 -3.53 -13.84
C GLN A 183 -17.97 -3.64 -13.03
N GLY A 184 -18.06 -2.89 -11.92
CA GLY A 184 -19.22 -2.90 -11.05
C GLY A 184 -18.99 -3.69 -9.74
N PRO A 185 -20.02 -4.18 -9.04
CA PRO A 185 -19.90 -4.97 -7.82
C PRO A 185 -19.30 -6.35 -8.09
N GLY A 186 -18.12 -6.32 -8.59
CA GLY A 186 -17.14 -7.27 -9.02
C GLY A 186 -17.55 -8.74 -9.09
N MET A 187 -17.51 -9.33 -10.26
CA MET A 187 -17.52 -10.79 -10.38
C MET A 187 -16.32 -11.37 -9.63
N ARG A 188 -16.57 -12.31 -8.72
CA ARG A 188 -15.56 -12.91 -7.87
C ARG A 188 -15.42 -14.38 -8.16
N ARG A 189 -14.19 -14.85 -8.39
CA ARG A 189 -13.90 -16.27 -8.55
C ARG A 189 -12.88 -16.70 -7.48
N LYS A 190 -13.23 -17.71 -6.71
CA LYS A 190 -12.30 -18.34 -5.78
C LYS A 190 -11.25 -19.11 -6.59
N ARG A 191 -9.96 -18.85 -6.34
CA ARG A 191 -8.91 -19.70 -6.88
C ARG A 191 -9.05 -21.08 -6.24
N ALA A 192 -9.03 -22.15 -7.04
CA ALA A 192 -8.93 -23.48 -6.50
C ALA A 192 -7.60 -23.56 -5.72
N ARG A 193 -7.64 -23.71 -4.41
CA ARG A 193 -6.52 -24.27 -3.67
C ARG A 193 -6.31 -25.63 -4.30
N GLY A 194 -5.21 -25.79 -5.05
CA GLY A 194 -4.98 -27.00 -5.83
C GLY A 194 -4.76 -28.26 -4.98
N VAL A 195 -5.81 -28.69 -4.33
CA VAL A 195 -6.03 -30.08 -4.00
C VAL A 195 -7.26 -30.47 -4.83
N LYS A 196 -7.07 -30.70 -6.12
CA LYS A 196 -7.94 -31.67 -6.77
C LYS A 196 -7.58 -33.00 -6.11
N ASP A 197 -8.55 -33.59 -5.42
CA ASP A 197 -8.55 -35.02 -5.17
C ASP A 197 -8.17 -35.68 -6.51
N MET A 198 -6.97 -36.14 -6.59
CA MET A 198 -6.55 -37.01 -7.68
C MET A 198 -7.42 -38.24 -7.55
N GLY A 199 -8.38 -38.38 -8.44
CA GLY A 199 -9.29 -39.52 -8.43
C GLY A 199 -8.51 -40.85 -8.37
N PRO A 200 -9.10 -41.91 -7.83
CA PRO A 200 -8.44 -43.17 -7.52
C PRO A 200 -7.65 -43.78 -8.68
N ALA A 201 -7.97 -43.45 -9.92
CA ALA A 201 -7.27 -43.89 -11.12
C ALA A 201 -5.83 -43.35 -11.26
N VAL A 202 -5.53 -42.14 -10.74
CA VAL A 202 -4.19 -41.55 -10.83
C VAL A 202 -3.29 -42.05 -9.69
N VAL A 203 -3.89 -42.41 -8.54
CA VAL A 203 -3.15 -43.05 -7.43
C VAL A 203 -2.66 -44.44 -7.81
N ALA A 204 -3.44 -45.20 -8.60
CA ALA A 204 -3.04 -46.54 -9.09
C ALA A 204 -1.88 -46.46 -10.10
N ALA A 205 -1.79 -45.44 -10.94
CA ALA A 205 -0.69 -45.27 -11.88
C ALA A 205 0.64 -44.87 -11.21
N ALA A 206 0.57 -44.18 -10.06
CA ALA A 206 1.75 -43.76 -9.31
C ALA A 206 2.39 -44.89 -8.47
N GLN A 207 1.66 -45.98 -8.20
CA GLN A 207 2.16 -47.13 -7.43
C GLN A 207 3.04 -48.09 -8.25
N VAL A 208 3.10 -47.96 -9.56
CA VAL A 208 3.92 -48.82 -10.43
C VAL A 208 5.36 -48.30 -10.56
N ALA A 209 5.65 -47.06 -10.22
CA ALA A 209 7.00 -46.51 -10.22
C ALA A 209 7.57 -46.56 -8.79
N GLN A 210 8.24 -47.64 -8.44
CA GLN A 210 8.95 -47.82 -7.17
C GLN A 210 10.21 -46.95 -7.11
N THR A 211 10.03 -45.66 -6.91
CA THR A 211 11.07 -44.78 -6.37
C THR A 211 10.44 -43.92 -5.27
N PRO A 212 11.06 -43.86 -4.06
CA PRO A 212 10.57 -42.97 -3.01
C PRO A 212 10.89 -41.53 -3.37
N LEU A 213 10.09 -40.97 -4.25
CA LEU A 213 10.06 -39.52 -4.45
C LEU A 213 9.33 -38.90 -3.25
N PRO A 214 9.83 -37.77 -2.68
CA PRO A 214 9.10 -37.03 -1.67
C PRO A 214 7.71 -36.74 -2.24
N GLY A 215 6.67 -37.10 -1.47
CA GLY A 215 5.27 -37.01 -1.91
C GLY A 215 4.96 -35.71 -2.60
N PRO A 216 4.10 -35.67 -3.64
CA PRO A 216 3.84 -34.48 -4.42
C PRO A 216 3.35 -33.37 -3.49
N ALA A 217 4.15 -32.35 -3.38
CA ALA A 217 3.73 -31.12 -2.70
C ALA A 217 2.40 -30.67 -3.34
N PRO A 218 1.41 -30.27 -2.55
CA PRO A 218 0.10 -29.86 -3.08
C PRO A 218 0.32 -28.83 -4.18
N ALA A 219 -0.18 -29.09 -5.39
CA ALA A 219 0.09 -28.30 -6.61
C ALA A 219 -0.13 -26.78 -6.41
N GLY A 220 -1.05 -26.41 -5.52
CA GLY A 220 -1.27 -25.02 -5.16
C GLY A 220 -0.12 -24.36 -4.41
N LYS A 221 0.59 -25.11 -3.57
CA LYS A 221 1.76 -24.59 -2.85
C LYS A 221 2.93 -24.37 -3.81
N VAL A 222 3.17 -25.31 -4.73
CA VAL A 222 4.24 -25.16 -5.73
C VAL A 222 4.01 -23.94 -6.62
N ILE A 223 2.77 -23.71 -7.05
CA ILE A 223 2.42 -22.53 -7.85
C ILE A 223 2.62 -21.23 -7.07
N GLU A 224 2.25 -21.21 -5.79
CA GLU A 224 2.43 -20.02 -4.96
C GLU A 224 3.91 -19.77 -4.64
N ASP A 225 4.67 -20.79 -4.33
CA ASP A 225 6.12 -20.69 -4.11
C ASP A 225 6.82 -20.18 -5.37
N ALA A 226 6.45 -20.70 -6.55
CA ALA A 226 6.98 -20.20 -7.83
C ALA A 226 6.62 -18.72 -8.06
N ARG A 227 5.39 -18.32 -7.74
CA ARG A 227 4.97 -16.92 -7.82
C ARG A 227 5.78 -16.02 -6.89
N LEU A 228 5.98 -16.43 -5.64
CA LEU A 228 6.78 -15.68 -4.67
C LEU A 228 8.23 -15.55 -5.12
N MET A 229 8.82 -16.61 -5.72
CA MET A 229 10.15 -16.54 -6.31
C MET A 229 10.23 -15.53 -7.46
N VAL A 230 9.24 -15.50 -8.35
CA VAL A 230 9.18 -14.53 -9.44
C VAL A 230 9.09 -13.11 -8.90
N LEU A 231 8.21 -12.86 -7.92
CA LEU A 231 8.08 -11.55 -7.27
C LEU A 231 9.36 -11.13 -6.54
N GLN A 232 10.10 -12.08 -5.96
CA GLN A 232 11.39 -11.79 -5.32
C GLN A 232 12.43 -11.39 -6.36
N LYS A 233 12.49 -12.06 -7.50
CA LYS A 233 13.38 -11.71 -8.61
C LYS A 233 13.01 -10.36 -9.22
N GLU A 234 11.74 -10.11 -9.41
CA GLU A 234 11.24 -8.81 -9.87
C GLU A 234 11.71 -7.69 -8.94
N ARG A 235 11.55 -7.83 -7.63
CA ARG A 235 12.03 -6.84 -6.64
C ARG A 235 13.54 -6.62 -6.72
N GLU A 236 14.31 -7.69 -6.86
CA GLU A 236 15.76 -7.60 -6.97
C GLU A 236 16.17 -6.79 -8.21
N VAL A 237 15.55 -7.07 -9.35
CA VAL A 237 15.81 -6.34 -10.61
C VAL A 237 15.38 -4.89 -10.48
N LEU A 238 14.17 -4.63 -9.99
CA LEU A 238 13.66 -3.28 -9.81
C LEU A 238 14.50 -2.48 -8.82
N GLY A 239 14.93 -3.08 -7.71
CA GLY A 239 15.84 -2.46 -6.77
C GLY A 239 17.14 -2.00 -7.43
N ARG A 240 17.73 -2.83 -8.30
CA ARG A 240 18.93 -2.47 -9.05
C ARG A 240 18.70 -1.35 -10.07
N MET A 241 17.55 -1.33 -10.71
CA MET A 241 17.22 -0.31 -11.71
C MET A 241 16.88 1.04 -11.10
N LEU A 242 16.31 1.07 -9.89
CA LEU A 242 15.90 2.28 -9.21
C LEU A 242 17.01 2.93 -8.38
N VAL A 243 18.03 2.17 -7.98
CA VAL A 243 19.21 2.74 -7.35
C VAL A 243 20.00 3.47 -8.46
N PRO A 244 20.13 4.80 -8.40
CA PRO A 244 20.98 5.52 -9.35
C PRO A 244 22.37 4.92 -9.25
N ALA A 245 22.93 4.47 -10.38
CA ALA A 245 24.32 4.04 -10.43
C ALA A 245 25.15 5.13 -9.74
N ALA A 246 25.79 4.80 -8.63
CA ALA A 246 26.60 5.73 -7.87
C ALA A 246 27.65 6.27 -8.85
N GLY A 247 27.31 7.37 -9.51
CA GLY A 247 28.10 8.02 -10.53
C GLY A 247 29.42 8.39 -9.91
N GLY A 248 30.44 7.66 -10.29
CA GLY A 248 31.81 8.02 -9.99
C GLY A 248 32.06 9.45 -10.39
N ARG A 249 31.88 10.39 -9.48
CA ARG A 249 32.55 11.69 -9.57
C ARG A 249 34.05 11.42 -9.44
N LYS A 250 34.66 11.08 -10.54
CA LYS A 250 36.11 11.29 -10.67
C LYS A 250 36.34 12.80 -10.62
N LYS A 251 37.05 13.22 -9.58
CA LYS A 251 37.66 14.57 -9.49
C LYS A 251 38.62 14.79 -10.66
#